data_81480a30d7e682727e941f4e1f9f76a3
#
_entry.id   81480a30d7e682727e941f4e1f9f76a3
#
_cell.length_a   1.000
_cell.length_b   1.000
_cell.length_c   1.000
_cell.angle_alpha   90.00
_cell.angle_beta   90.00
_cell.angle_gamma   90.00
#
_symmetry.space_group_name_H-M   'P 1'
#
loop_
_entity.id
_entity.type
_entity.pdbx_description
1 polymer ?
#
loop_
_entity_poly.entity_id
_entity_poly.type
_entity_poly.pdbx_seq_one_letter_code
_entity_poly.pdbx_strand_id
1 'polypeptide(L)'
;MAGTTPCCARFSVWGMEVRGLHHVNVNVRDLTEAIDFYVQGLGFEPFHRPEMQVRGGWLRMGAHELHIMEVANIVPDKKQHFALLVNSVEDTCKELDEKGISFRRITNTDGRSDQLFLHDPTGNRIEIQE
;
A
#
# COMPACT_ATOMS: atom_id res chain seq x y z
N MET A 1 1.54 -31.21 23.45
CA MET A 1 1.39 -30.90 23.05
C MET A 1 0.94 -30.10 22.64
N ALA A 2 0.88 -30.09 23.16
CA ALA A 2 0.35 -29.69 22.80
C ALA A 2 0.14 -28.73 22.37
N GLY A 3 0.29 -28.25 22.62
CA GLY A 3 0.02 -27.45 22.26
C GLY A 3 0.22 -26.89 21.38
N THR A 4 0.55 -27.03 21.06
CA THR A 4 0.86 -26.57 20.24
C THR A 4 0.33 -26.43 19.23
N THR A 5 0.33 -26.74 19.17
CA THR A 5 -0.14 -26.88 18.23
C THR A 5 -1.32 -26.64 17.94
N PRO A 6 -1.76 -26.67 18.77
CA PRO A 6 -3.07 -26.52 18.60
C PRO A 6 -3.39 -25.59 17.61
N CYS A 7 -2.71 -24.74 17.56
CA CYS A 7 -3.09 -23.78 16.69
C CYS A 7 -3.22 -24.30 15.36
N CYS A 8 -2.59 -25.26 15.09
CA CYS A 8 -2.62 -25.70 13.79
C CYS A 8 -3.87 -26.24 13.35
N ALA A 9 -4.50 -26.83 14.19
CA ALA A 9 -5.62 -27.59 13.82
C ALA A 9 -6.69 -26.76 13.29
N ARG A 10 -6.70 -25.59 13.66
CA ARG A 10 -7.83 -24.85 13.48
C ARG A 10 -8.29 -24.62 12.13
N PHE A 11 -7.49 -24.59 11.21
CA PHE A 11 -8.02 -24.16 9.99
C PHE A 11 -8.26 -25.21 8.99
N SER A 12 -7.68 -26.25 9.15
CA SER A 12 -7.57 -27.16 8.07
C SER A 12 -8.82 -27.78 7.54
N VAL A 13 -9.85 -27.85 8.32
CA VAL A 13 -11.06 -28.46 7.82
C VAL A 13 -11.67 -27.73 6.66
N TRP A 14 -11.36 -26.49 6.50
CA TRP A 14 -11.91 -25.71 5.41
C TRP A 14 -10.95 -25.53 4.26
N GLY A 15 -9.75 -26.07 4.39
CA GLY A 15 -8.83 -26.14 3.29
C GLY A 15 -8.03 -24.91 2.95
N MET A 16 -8.29 -23.77 3.55
CA MET A 16 -7.54 -22.56 3.25
C MET A 16 -6.87 -22.01 4.51
N GLU A 17 -5.56 -21.84 4.42
CA GLU A 17 -4.80 -21.25 5.52
C GLU A 17 -4.14 -19.97 5.01
N VAL A 18 -4.65 -18.83 5.42
CA VAL A 18 -4.11 -17.54 4.99
C VAL A 18 -2.95 -17.17 5.88
N ARG A 19 -1.81 -16.84 5.29
CA ARG A 19 -0.60 -16.45 6.03
C ARG A 19 -0.34 -14.95 6.01
N GLY A 20 -1.07 -14.21 5.22
CA GLY A 20 -0.91 -12.76 5.14
C GLY A 20 -1.28 -12.24 3.77
N LEU A 21 -0.86 -11.03 3.48
CA LEU A 21 -1.04 -10.43 2.16
C LEU A 21 0.14 -10.80 1.28
N HIS A 22 -0.11 -11.08 0.02
CA HIS A 22 0.95 -11.25 -0.98
C HIS A 22 1.24 -9.91 -1.66
N HIS A 23 0.20 -9.24 -2.10
CA HIS A 23 0.35 -7.94 -2.74
C HIS A 23 -0.97 -7.17 -2.66
N VAL A 24 -0.87 -5.89 -2.94
CA VAL A 24 -2.02 -4.99 -3.12
C VAL A 24 -1.98 -4.55 -4.58
N ASN A 25 -3.13 -4.49 -5.23
CA ASN A 25 -3.23 -3.97 -6.59
C ASN A 25 -3.95 -2.62 -6.58
N VAL A 26 -3.42 -1.66 -7.32
CA VAL A 26 -4.11 -0.39 -7.57
C VAL A 26 -4.28 -0.21 -9.06
N ASN A 27 -5.43 0.32 -9.45
CA ASN A 27 -5.71 0.65 -10.83
C ASN A 27 -5.47 2.14 -11.03
N VAL A 28 -4.74 2.50 -12.08
CA VAL A 28 -4.38 3.89 -12.35
C VAL A 28 -4.72 4.26 -13.79
N ARG A 29 -4.97 5.54 -14.02
CA ARG A 29 -5.28 6.00 -15.37
C ARG A 29 -4.04 6.17 -16.23
N ASP A 30 -2.93 6.56 -15.62
CA ASP A 30 -1.67 6.83 -16.32
C ASP A 30 -0.55 6.12 -15.58
N LEU A 31 0.00 5.09 -16.20
CA LEU A 31 1.02 4.26 -15.57
C LEU A 31 2.31 5.02 -15.28
N THR A 32 2.76 5.84 -16.22
CA THR A 32 4.01 6.59 -16.07
C THR A 32 3.94 7.53 -14.87
N GLU A 33 2.83 8.24 -14.75
CA GLU A 33 2.59 9.17 -13.65
C GLU A 33 2.52 8.43 -12.31
N ALA A 34 1.85 7.28 -12.30
CA ALA A 34 1.73 6.49 -11.08
C ALA A 34 3.09 5.93 -10.63
N ILE A 35 3.85 5.38 -11.56
CA ILE A 35 5.17 4.83 -11.25
C ILE A 35 6.06 5.93 -10.66
N ASP A 36 6.05 7.11 -11.26
CA ASP A 36 6.83 8.22 -10.75
C ASP A 36 6.45 8.57 -9.31
N PHE A 37 5.15 8.61 -9.03
CA PHE A 37 4.67 8.90 -7.68
C PHE A 37 5.15 7.88 -6.66
N TYR A 38 4.95 6.60 -6.96
CA TYR A 38 5.30 5.55 -6.00
C TYR A 38 6.81 5.35 -5.85
N VAL A 39 7.58 5.50 -6.93
CA VAL A 39 9.03 5.32 -6.89
C VAL A 39 9.73 6.57 -6.38
N GLN A 40 9.55 7.69 -7.05
CA GLN A 40 10.22 8.93 -6.66
C GLN A 40 9.58 9.54 -5.41
N GLY A 41 8.27 9.47 -5.32
CA GLY A 41 7.54 10.05 -4.21
C GLY A 41 7.62 9.23 -2.93
N LEU A 42 7.23 7.98 -3.00
CA LEU A 42 7.14 7.14 -1.80
C LEU A 42 8.34 6.22 -1.59
N GLY A 43 9.26 6.15 -2.54
CA GLY A 43 10.48 5.37 -2.37
C GLY A 43 10.31 3.88 -2.59
N PHE A 44 9.26 3.45 -3.28
CA PHE A 44 9.08 2.04 -3.61
C PHE A 44 10.08 1.63 -4.70
N GLU A 45 10.40 0.36 -4.75
CA GLU A 45 11.45 -0.17 -5.62
C GLU A 45 10.88 -1.01 -6.75
N PRO A 46 11.09 -0.62 -8.02
CA PRO A 46 10.56 -1.42 -9.13
C PRO A 46 11.28 -2.76 -9.22
N PHE A 47 10.55 -3.78 -9.68
CA PHE A 47 11.17 -5.04 -10.01
C PHE A 47 10.46 -5.64 -11.23
N HIS A 48 11.04 -6.71 -11.77
CA HIS A 48 10.59 -7.26 -13.06
C HIS A 48 9.14 -7.75 -12.99
N ARG A 49 8.37 -7.33 -13.99
CA ARG A 49 7.00 -7.77 -14.18
C ARG A 49 6.94 -8.54 -15.49
N PRO A 50 6.40 -9.77 -15.47
CA PRO A 50 6.25 -10.51 -16.73
C PRO A 50 5.36 -9.76 -17.72
N GLU A 51 5.53 -10.07 -19.00
CA GLU A 51 4.65 -9.52 -20.04
C GLU A 51 3.21 -9.94 -19.76
N MET A 52 2.32 -8.99 -19.79
CA MET A 52 0.91 -9.22 -19.54
C MET A 52 0.10 -8.32 -20.49
N GLN A 53 -1.16 -8.70 -20.71
CA GLN A 53 -2.01 -7.94 -21.65
C GLN A 53 -2.27 -6.51 -21.21
N VAL A 54 -2.38 -6.30 -19.89
CA VAL A 54 -2.64 -4.97 -19.33
C VAL A 54 -1.30 -4.35 -18.95
N ARG A 55 -1.10 -3.09 -19.32
CA ARG A 55 0.10 -2.36 -18.92
C ARG A 55 0.11 -2.21 -17.39
N GLY A 56 1.27 -2.37 -16.80
CA GLY A 56 1.37 -2.25 -15.35
C GLY A 56 2.80 -2.27 -14.87
N GLY A 57 2.95 -2.24 -13.57
CA GLY A 57 4.26 -2.29 -12.93
C GLY A 57 4.15 -3.00 -11.59
N TRP A 58 5.24 -3.60 -11.18
CA TRP A 58 5.35 -4.22 -9.87
C TRP A 58 6.43 -3.51 -9.07
N LEU A 59 6.09 -3.13 -7.85
CA LEU A 59 7.00 -2.41 -6.97
C LEU A 59 7.08 -3.11 -5.62
N ARG A 60 8.24 -3.04 -4.98
CA ARG A 60 8.38 -3.52 -3.61
C ARG A 60 7.94 -2.43 -2.66
N MET A 61 7.16 -2.82 -1.68
CA MET A 61 6.55 -1.96 -0.69
C MET A 61 6.87 -2.58 0.67
N GLY A 62 8.08 -2.31 1.18
CA GLY A 62 8.55 -2.99 2.38
C GLY A 62 8.65 -4.50 2.15
N ALA A 63 8.00 -5.27 3.01
CA ALA A 63 7.97 -6.72 2.90
C ALA A 63 6.91 -7.22 1.91
N HIS A 64 6.15 -6.33 1.30
CA HIS A 64 5.05 -6.66 0.41
C HIS A 64 5.28 -6.09 -0.98
N GLU A 65 4.31 -6.29 -1.86
CA GLU A 65 4.40 -5.80 -3.23
C GLU A 65 3.18 -4.94 -3.56
N LEU A 66 3.42 -3.92 -4.33
CA LEU A 66 2.35 -3.13 -4.94
C LEU A 66 2.32 -3.45 -6.42
N HIS A 67 1.19 -3.90 -6.91
CA HIS A 67 0.97 -4.14 -8.32
C HIS A 67 0.12 -3.00 -8.87
N ILE A 68 0.51 -2.45 -9.99
CA ILE A 68 -0.19 -1.34 -10.62
C ILE A 68 -0.68 -1.79 -11.97
N MET A 69 -1.97 -1.56 -12.26
CA MET A 69 -2.56 -1.84 -13.57
C MET A 69 -3.07 -0.54 -14.17
N GLU A 70 -2.79 -0.33 -15.44
CA GLU A 70 -3.32 0.83 -16.14
C GLU A 70 -4.73 0.51 -16.64
N VAL A 71 -5.71 1.26 -16.17
CA VAL A 71 -7.12 1.06 -16.49
C VAL A 71 -7.69 2.41 -16.88
N ALA A 72 -7.98 2.56 -18.18
CA ALA A 72 -8.53 3.82 -18.69
C ALA A 72 -9.85 4.13 -17.98
N ASN A 73 -10.04 5.39 -17.67
CA ASN A 73 -11.29 5.89 -17.08
C ASN A 73 -11.61 5.34 -15.68
N ILE A 74 -10.64 4.75 -14.99
CA ILE A 74 -10.88 4.29 -13.62
C ILE A 74 -11.20 5.49 -12.71
N VAL A 75 -12.20 5.31 -11.87
CA VAL A 75 -12.55 6.30 -10.83
C VAL A 75 -12.40 5.56 -9.50
N PRO A 76 -11.36 5.86 -8.73
CA PRO A 76 -11.13 5.15 -7.47
C PRO A 76 -12.24 5.40 -6.47
N ASP A 77 -12.50 4.41 -5.63
CA ASP A 77 -13.40 4.57 -4.50
C ASP A 77 -12.80 5.58 -3.52
N LYS A 78 -13.65 6.43 -2.96
CA LYS A 78 -13.16 7.51 -2.09
C LYS A 78 -12.76 7.04 -0.70
N LYS A 79 -13.21 5.87 -0.29
CA LYS A 79 -12.94 5.36 1.07
C LYS A 79 -11.99 4.17 1.07
N GLN A 80 -12.00 3.38 0.02
CA GLN A 80 -11.13 2.20 -0.06
C GLN A 80 -9.67 2.64 -0.09
N HIS A 81 -8.83 2.01 0.71
CA HIS A 81 -7.43 2.38 0.80
C HIS A 81 -6.61 1.22 1.35
N PHE A 82 -5.30 1.35 1.24
CA PHE A 82 -4.38 0.50 1.99
C PHE A 82 -3.53 1.39 2.88
N ALA A 83 -2.95 0.80 3.92
CA ALA A 83 -2.17 1.54 4.90
C ALA A 83 -0.73 1.04 4.92
N LEU A 84 0.20 2.00 4.94
CA LEU A 84 1.63 1.73 5.02
C LEU A 84 2.07 1.87 6.47
N LEU A 85 2.94 0.97 6.90
CA LEU A 85 3.55 1.03 8.22
C LEU A 85 4.92 1.70 8.07
N VAL A 86 5.15 2.76 8.82
CA VAL A 86 6.43 3.48 8.80
C VAL A 86 7.05 3.50 10.19
N ASN A 87 8.33 3.80 10.26
CA ASN A 87 9.01 3.89 11.54
C ASN A 87 8.66 5.17 12.30
N SER A 88 8.36 6.24 11.59
CA SER A 88 8.08 7.53 12.21
C SER A 88 7.13 8.35 11.33
N VAL A 89 5.96 8.63 11.84
CA VAL A 89 5.01 9.52 11.17
C VAL A 89 5.60 10.92 11.05
N GLU A 90 6.31 11.35 12.09
CA GLU A 90 6.90 12.69 12.08
C GLU A 90 7.94 12.86 10.96
N ASP A 91 8.83 11.88 10.82
CA ASP A 91 9.83 11.92 9.76
C ASP A 91 9.18 11.81 8.38
N THR A 92 8.12 11.02 8.28
CA THR A 92 7.38 10.87 7.03
C THR A 92 6.74 12.20 6.61
N CYS A 93 6.18 12.95 7.55
CA CYS A 93 5.62 14.26 7.25
C CYS A 93 6.68 15.18 6.65
N LYS A 94 7.88 15.17 7.23
CA LYS A 94 8.96 16.00 6.73
C LYS A 94 9.36 15.61 5.31
N GLU A 95 9.47 14.33 5.08
CA GLU A 95 9.85 13.83 3.76
C GLU A 95 8.80 14.16 2.70
N LEU A 96 7.53 13.99 3.02
CA LEU A 96 6.44 14.34 2.11
C LEU A 96 6.42 15.84 1.80
N ASP A 97 6.63 16.66 2.83
CA ASP A 97 6.70 18.11 2.65
C ASP A 97 7.86 18.49 1.73
N GLU A 98 9.03 17.91 1.94
CA GLU A 98 10.20 18.20 1.12
C GLU A 98 9.99 17.83 -0.34
N LYS A 99 9.20 16.78 -0.58
CA LYS A 99 8.90 16.33 -1.95
C LYS A 99 7.68 17.01 -2.54
N GLY A 100 7.03 17.88 -1.79
CA GLY A 100 5.84 18.59 -2.26
C GLY A 100 4.61 17.69 -2.42
N ILE A 101 4.55 16.58 -1.68
CA ILE A 101 3.41 15.67 -1.74
C ILE A 101 2.41 16.08 -0.67
N SER A 102 1.20 16.41 -1.08
CA SER A 102 0.13 16.83 -0.17
C SER A 102 -0.40 15.66 0.64
N PHE A 103 -0.68 15.90 1.89
CA PHE A 103 -1.30 14.89 2.76
C PHE A 103 -2.14 15.58 3.83
N ARG A 104 -3.02 14.81 4.47
CA ARG A 104 -3.80 15.27 5.60
C ARG A 104 -3.40 14.47 6.83
N ARG A 105 -3.13 15.15 7.92
CA ARG A 105 -2.73 14.52 9.19
C ARG A 105 -3.92 14.50 10.13
N ILE A 106 -4.23 13.32 10.68
CA ILE A 106 -5.23 13.14 11.71
C ILE A 106 -4.50 12.94 13.02
N THR A 107 -4.69 13.87 13.95
CA THR A 107 -4.10 13.77 15.27
C THR A 107 -4.99 12.93 16.17
N ASN A 108 -4.44 11.89 16.74
CA ASN A 108 -5.16 11.01 17.66
C ASN A 108 -4.78 11.37 19.10
N THR A 109 -5.79 11.32 19.98
CA THR A 109 -5.58 11.67 21.39
C THR A 109 -5.83 10.48 22.32
N ASP A 110 -5.99 9.29 21.74
CA ASP A 110 -6.31 8.07 22.49
C ASP A 110 -5.11 7.13 22.66
N GLY A 111 -3.91 7.65 22.46
CA GLY A 111 -2.68 6.86 22.62
C GLY A 111 -2.17 6.23 21.33
N ARG A 112 -2.94 6.29 20.24
CA ARG A 112 -2.47 5.80 18.94
C ARG A 112 -1.60 6.87 18.28
N SER A 113 -0.72 6.45 17.39
CA SER A 113 0.02 7.41 16.56
C SER A 113 -0.93 8.16 15.63
N ASP A 114 -0.49 9.29 15.14
CA ASP A 114 -1.25 10.03 14.15
C ASP A 114 -1.32 9.25 12.84
N GLN A 115 -2.33 9.52 12.04
CA GLN A 115 -2.53 8.90 10.74
C GLN A 115 -2.34 9.95 9.66
N LEU A 116 -1.72 9.55 8.56
CA LEU A 116 -1.62 10.42 7.39
C LEU A 116 -2.46 9.83 6.26
N PHE A 117 -3.12 10.68 5.50
CA PHE A 117 -3.88 10.27 4.31
C PHE A 117 -3.43 11.07 3.11
N LEU A 118 -3.14 10.39 2.04
CA LEU A 118 -2.75 11.02 0.79
C LEU A 118 -3.33 10.23 -0.37
N HIS A 119 -3.14 10.71 -1.59
CA HIS A 119 -3.70 10.10 -2.78
C HIS A 119 -2.62 10.01 -3.85
N ASP A 120 -2.65 8.92 -4.63
CA ASP A 120 -1.80 8.86 -5.81
C ASP A 120 -2.39 9.76 -6.91
N PRO A 121 -1.70 9.95 -8.03
CA PRO A 121 -2.20 10.86 -9.07
C PRO A 121 -3.56 10.48 -9.66
N THR A 122 -3.95 9.23 -9.60
CA THR A 122 -5.27 8.80 -10.07
C THR A 122 -6.34 9.08 -9.03
N GLY A 123 -5.96 9.19 -7.75
CA GLY A 123 -6.88 9.40 -6.65
C GLY A 123 -7.04 8.20 -5.74
N ASN A 124 -6.21 7.17 -5.90
CA ASN A 124 -6.22 6.05 -4.95
C ASN A 124 -5.76 6.52 -3.58
N ARG A 125 -6.51 6.17 -2.56
CA ARG A 125 -6.27 6.64 -1.21
C ARG A 125 -5.24 5.77 -0.51
N ILE A 126 -4.32 6.41 0.19
CA ILE A 126 -3.25 5.74 0.93
C ILE A 126 -3.24 6.30 2.34
N GLU A 127 -3.14 5.39 3.31
CA GLU A 127 -2.98 5.77 4.72
C GLU A 127 -1.56 5.45 5.14
N ILE A 128 -1.01 6.23 6.08
CA ILE A 128 0.30 5.96 6.68
C ILE A 128 0.14 5.95 8.19
N GLN A 129 0.69 4.94 8.83
CA GLN A 129 0.68 4.76 10.27
C GLN A 129 2.05 4.31 10.77
N GLU A 130 2.27 4.53 12.06
CA GLU A 130 3.48 4.10 12.75
C GLU A 130 3.18 2.90 13.63
#